data_8a06541ed880eeef3e913356f1594349
#
_entry.id   8a06541ed880eeef3e913356f1594349
#
_cell.length_a   1.000
_cell.length_b   1.000
_cell.length_c   1.000
_cell.angle_alpha   90.00
_cell.angle_beta   90.00
_cell.angle_gamma   90.00
#
_symmetry.space_group_name_H-M   'P 1'
#
loop_
_entity.id
_entity.type
_entity.pdbx_description
1 polymer ?
#
loop_
_entity_poly.entity_id
_entity_poly.type
_entity_poly.pdbx_seq_one_letter_code
_entity_poly.pdbx_strand_id
1 'polypeptide(L)'
;TGPIKGQCRRIKIRQRAGQMQDPAEYYMNTLVPMVVEQTSRGERAYDIFSRLLKERIIFLSGPVHDGMATLVCAQLLFLEAENPSKDISMYINSPGGLVTAGLSIYDTMQYIRPRISTLVIGQAASMGSLLLAAGEKGMRTSLPNSRIMVHQPSGGYQGQVTDILIHAK
;
A
#
# COMPACT_ATOMS: atom_id res chain seq x y z
N THR A 1 -4.90 65.42 -11.33
CA THR A 1 -4.10 64.17 -11.39
C THR A 1 -4.13 63.51 -10.02
N GLY A 2 -5.14 62.67 -9.77
CA GLY A 2 -5.32 61.88 -8.54
C GLY A 2 -4.86 60.43 -8.72
N PRO A 3 -4.35 59.77 -7.67
CA PRO A 3 -3.82 58.45 -7.78
C PRO A 3 -4.96 57.41 -7.83
N ILE A 4 -4.84 56.48 -8.80
CA ILE A 4 -5.72 55.33 -8.99
C ILE A 4 -5.47 54.37 -7.83
N LYS A 5 -6.44 54.23 -6.90
CA LYS A 5 -6.45 53.19 -5.86
C LYS A 5 -6.83 51.85 -6.48
N GLY A 6 -5.83 51.05 -6.82
CA GLY A 6 -6.04 49.64 -7.18
C GLY A 6 -6.51 48.83 -5.96
N GLN A 7 -7.79 48.41 -5.97
CA GLN A 7 -8.32 47.42 -5.02
C GLN A 7 -7.74 46.08 -5.35
N CYS A 8 -6.74 45.64 -4.59
CA CYS A 8 -6.27 44.27 -4.61
C CYS A 8 -7.36 43.37 -3.96
N ARG A 9 -8.14 42.67 -4.77
CA ARG A 9 -9.07 41.63 -4.29
C ARG A 9 -8.26 40.49 -3.69
N ARG A 10 -8.23 40.39 -2.37
CA ARG A 10 -7.74 39.18 -1.68
C ARG A 10 -8.60 38.00 -2.11
N ILE A 11 -8.03 37.13 -2.91
CA ILE A 11 -8.58 35.79 -3.18
C ILE A 11 -8.46 35.03 -1.87
N LYS A 12 -9.57 34.85 -1.14
CA LYS A 12 -9.65 33.91 -0.01
C LYS A 12 -9.63 32.49 -0.60
N ILE A 13 -8.46 31.90 -0.67
CA ILE A 13 -8.34 30.44 -0.85
C ILE A 13 -8.87 29.84 0.44
N ARG A 14 -10.12 29.36 0.43
CA ARG A 14 -10.59 28.43 1.45
C ARG A 14 -9.78 27.16 1.28
N GLN A 15 -8.75 26.99 2.10
CA GLN A 15 -8.23 25.67 2.38
C GLN A 15 -9.38 24.90 3.06
N ARG A 16 -10.07 24.06 2.29
CA ARG A 16 -10.83 22.97 2.86
C ARG A 16 -9.79 22.12 3.58
N ALA A 17 -9.85 22.11 4.92
CA ALA A 17 -9.18 21.09 5.72
C ALA A 17 -9.55 19.75 5.08
N GLY A 18 -8.55 19.08 4.50
CA GLY A 18 -8.76 17.82 3.83
C GLY A 18 -9.30 16.83 4.85
N GLN A 19 -10.58 16.51 4.74
CA GLN A 19 -11.04 15.23 5.23
C GLN A 19 -10.13 14.21 4.53
N MET A 20 -9.38 13.46 5.32
CA MET A 20 -8.69 12.28 4.84
C MET A 20 -9.79 11.39 4.25
N GLN A 21 -9.90 11.40 2.92
CA GLN A 21 -10.80 10.47 2.24
C GLN A 21 -10.32 9.08 2.60
N ASP A 22 -11.25 8.24 3.02
CA ASP A 22 -10.98 6.83 3.24
C ASP A 22 -10.27 6.30 1.97
N PRO A 23 -9.09 5.68 2.10
CA PRO A 23 -8.41 5.09 0.96
C PRO A 23 -9.31 4.16 0.13
N ALA A 24 -10.28 3.49 0.76
CA ALA A 24 -11.31 2.72 0.07
C ALA A 24 -12.18 3.60 -0.84
N GLU A 25 -12.57 4.82 -0.42
CA GLU A 25 -13.29 5.78 -1.28
C GLU A 25 -12.44 6.28 -2.43
N TYR A 26 -11.13 6.46 -2.23
CA TYR A 26 -10.23 6.85 -3.30
C TYR A 26 -10.16 5.77 -4.39
N TYR A 27 -10.08 4.49 -4.01
CA TYR A 27 -10.10 3.38 -4.97
C TYR A 27 -11.48 3.18 -5.61
N MET A 28 -12.55 3.40 -4.87
CA MET A 28 -13.94 3.31 -5.40
C MET A 28 -14.28 4.43 -6.39
N ASN A 29 -13.67 5.62 -6.24
CA ASN A 29 -13.87 6.77 -7.14
C ASN A 29 -12.91 6.79 -8.34
N THR A 30 -11.88 5.94 -8.36
CA THR A 30 -11.01 5.81 -9.52
C THR A 30 -11.64 4.82 -10.50
N LEU A 31 -11.85 5.24 -11.75
CA LEU A 31 -12.31 4.34 -12.81
C LEU A 31 -11.25 3.23 -13.01
N VAL A 32 -11.48 2.08 -12.40
CA VAL A 32 -10.62 0.92 -12.59
C VAL A 32 -10.94 0.33 -13.96
N PRO A 33 -10.00 0.27 -14.91
CA PRO A 33 -10.26 -0.24 -16.25
C PRO A 33 -10.59 -1.73 -16.21
N MET A 34 -11.56 -2.10 -17.03
CA MET A 34 -11.95 -3.49 -17.24
C MET A 34 -11.17 -4.08 -18.40
N VAL A 35 -10.70 -5.31 -18.23
CA VAL A 35 -10.02 -6.09 -19.27
C VAL A 35 -10.93 -7.26 -19.66
N VAL A 36 -11.21 -7.42 -20.94
CA VAL A 36 -12.00 -8.52 -21.47
C VAL A 36 -11.06 -9.59 -22.04
N GLU A 37 -11.13 -10.79 -21.52
CA GLU A 37 -10.44 -11.97 -22.05
C GLU A 37 -11.41 -12.83 -22.86
N GLN A 38 -11.03 -13.17 -24.06
CA GLN A 38 -11.72 -14.20 -24.84
C GLN A 38 -11.17 -15.58 -24.46
N THR A 39 -12.04 -16.45 -23.98
CA THR A 39 -11.70 -17.83 -23.65
C THR A 39 -12.53 -18.78 -24.53
N SER A 40 -12.13 -20.04 -24.60
CA SER A 40 -12.90 -21.10 -25.30
C SER A 40 -14.33 -21.27 -24.73
N ARG A 41 -14.63 -20.70 -23.57
CA ARG A 41 -15.94 -20.74 -22.90
C ARG A 41 -16.70 -19.42 -22.97
N GLY A 42 -16.23 -18.45 -23.76
CA GLY A 42 -16.82 -17.13 -23.90
C GLY A 42 -15.94 -16.00 -23.34
N GLU A 43 -16.48 -14.79 -23.36
CA GLU A 43 -15.82 -13.59 -22.87
C GLU A 43 -15.96 -13.50 -21.35
N ARG A 44 -14.87 -13.11 -20.68
CA ARG A 44 -14.87 -12.79 -19.25
C ARG A 44 -14.24 -11.43 -19.02
N ALA A 45 -14.96 -10.56 -18.32
CA ALA A 45 -14.47 -9.27 -17.90
C ALA A 45 -13.85 -9.36 -16.50
N TYR A 46 -12.68 -8.76 -16.32
CA TYR A 46 -11.99 -8.60 -15.05
C TYR A 46 -11.62 -7.14 -14.86
N ASP A 47 -11.64 -6.63 -13.64
CA ASP A 47 -10.89 -5.40 -13.37
C ASP A 47 -9.39 -5.67 -13.48
N ILE A 48 -8.62 -4.60 -13.72
CA ILE A 48 -7.16 -4.73 -13.97
C ILE A 48 -6.43 -5.38 -12.80
N PHE A 49 -6.80 -5.11 -11.55
CA PHE A 49 -6.14 -5.70 -10.38
C PHE A 49 -6.46 -7.18 -10.25
N SER A 50 -7.72 -7.58 -10.44
CA SER A 50 -8.11 -8.99 -10.48
C SER A 50 -7.41 -9.74 -11.61
N ARG A 51 -7.20 -9.08 -12.76
CA ARG A 51 -6.46 -9.68 -13.87
C ARG A 51 -4.99 -9.86 -13.52
N LEU A 52 -4.36 -8.88 -12.89
CA LEU A 52 -2.97 -8.97 -12.44
C LEU A 52 -2.78 -9.98 -11.32
N LEU A 53 -3.76 -10.13 -10.42
CA LEU A 53 -3.74 -11.16 -9.38
C LEU A 53 -3.67 -12.57 -9.97
N LYS A 54 -4.31 -12.85 -11.11
CA LYS A 54 -4.15 -14.12 -11.84
C LYS A 54 -2.72 -14.39 -12.29
N GLU A 55 -1.94 -13.34 -12.55
CA GLU A 55 -0.50 -13.41 -12.82
C GLU A 55 0.34 -13.41 -11.54
N ARG A 56 -0.32 -13.56 -10.38
CA ARG A 56 0.31 -13.59 -9.05
C ARG A 56 1.00 -12.27 -8.68
N ILE A 57 0.44 -11.15 -9.15
CA ILE A 57 0.92 -9.80 -8.88
C ILE A 57 0.00 -9.14 -7.88
N ILE A 58 0.57 -8.65 -6.78
CA ILE A 58 -0.10 -7.89 -5.73
C ILE A 58 0.45 -6.48 -5.69
N PHE A 59 -0.43 -5.49 -5.56
CA PHE A 59 -0.05 -4.09 -5.35
C PHE A 59 -0.25 -3.67 -3.90
N LEU A 60 0.81 -3.15 -3.30
CA LEU A 60 0.79 -2.49 -2.00
C LEU A 60 0.98 -0.99 -2.25
N SER A 61 -0.14 -0.26 -2.45
CA SER A 61 -0.13 1.15 -2.83
C SER A 61 -0.84 2.02 -1.79
N GLY A 62 -0.22 3.16 -1.44
CA GLY A 62 -0.75 4.09 -0.45
C GLY A 62 -0.39 3.75 1.00
N PRO A 63 -1.02 4.42 1.98
CA PRO A 63 -0.77 4.21 3.40
C PRO A 63 -1.14 2.81 3.86
N VAL A 64 -0.29 2.21 4.71
CA VAL A 64 -0.56 0.90 5.33
C VAL A 64 -1.56 1.09 6.47
N HIS A 65 -2.71 0.45 6.37
CA HIS A 65 -3.78 0.45 7.38
C HIS A 65 -4.48 -0.92 7.40
N ASP A 66 -5.33 -1.16 8.40
CA ASP A 66 -5.94 -2.47 8.64
C ASP A 66 -6.72 -3.01 7.44
N GLY A 67 -7.47 -2.16 6.74
CA GLY A 67 -8.23 -2.56 5.55
C GLY A 67 -7.32 -3.03 4.41
N MET A 68 -6.24 -2.28 4.12
CA MET A 68 -5.25 -2.69 3.13
C MET A 68 -4.56 -4.00 3.55
N ALA A 69 -4.14 -4.09 4.81
CA ALA A 69 -3.46 -5.27 5.33
C ALA A 69 -4.33 -6.53 5.18
N THR A 70 -5.61 -6.43 5.54
CA THR A 70 -6.57 -7.53 5.37
C THR A 70 -6.67 -8.00 3.92
N LEU A 71 -6.77 -7.07 2.97
CA LEU A 71 -6.86 -7.39 1.55
C LEU A 71 -5.57 -8.05 1.02
N VAL A 72 -4.40 -7.51 1.40
CA VAL A 72 -3.11 -8.07 0.98
C VAL A 72 -2.91 -9.46 1.56
N CYS A 73 -3.19 -9.66 2.86
CA CYS A 73 -3.11 -10.98 3.49
C CYS A 73 -4.05 -11.99 2.83
N ALA A 74 -5.29 -11.60 2.53
CA ALA A 74 -6.25 -12.46 1.83
C ALA A 74 -5.75 -12.86 0.43
N GLN A 75 -5.17 -11.93 -0.31
CA GLN A 75 -4.58 -12.21 -1.64
C GLN A 75 -3.38 -13.17 -1.53
N LEU A 76 -2.51 -12.98 -0.54
CA LEU A 76 -1.37 -13.87 -0.31
C LEU A 76 -1.81 -15.30 -0.01
N LEU A 77 -2.77 -15.47 0.91
CA LEU A 77 -3.33 -16.76 1.27
C LEU A 77 -4.07 -17.43 0.10
N PHE A 78 -4.82 -16.63 -0.68
CA PHE A 78 -5.48 -17.13 -1.89
C PHE A 78 -4.47 -17.67 -2.90
N LEU A 79 -3.39 -16.94 -3.17
CA LEU A 79 -2.36 -17.36 -4.12
C LEU A 79 -1.57 -18.58 -3.64
N GLU A 80 -1.35 -18.72 -2.32
CA GLU A 80 -0.79 -19.93 -1.76
C GLU A 80 -1.70 -21.13 -1.97
N ALA A 81 -2.99 -20.99 -1.67
CA ALA A 81 -3.96 -22.05 -1.84
C ALA A 81 -4.10 -22.50 -3.32
N GLU A 82 -3.98 -21.56 -4.24
CA GLU A 82 -4.02 -21.83 -5.69
C GLU A 82 -2.79 -22.61 -6.16
N ASN A 83 -1.61 -22.15 -5.80
CA ASN A 83 -0.35 -22.84 -6.14
C ASN A 83 0.78 -22.46 -5.17
N PRO A 84 1.13 -23.33 -4.22
CA PRO A 84 2.16 -23.04 -3.21
C PRO A 84 3.59 -23.07 -3.75
N SER A 85 3.82 -23.53 -4.99
CA SER A 85 5.17 -23.65 -5.57
C SER A 85 5.56 -22.49 -6.48
N LYS A 86 4.60 -21.64 -6.86
CA LYS A 86 4.87 -20.50 -7.74
C LYS A 86 5.12 -19.22 -6.93
N ASP A 87 6.12 -18.48 -7.33
CA ASP A 87 6.46 -17.18 -6.72
C ASP A 87 5.33 -16.16 -6.85
N ILE A 88 5.32 -15.20 -5.93
CA ILE A 88 4.39 -14.06 -5.91
C ILE A 88 5.21 -12.80 -6.11
N SER A 89 4.71 -11.86 -6.90
CA SER A 89 5.33 -10.55 -7.12
C SER A 89 4.53 -9.47 -6.38
N MET A 90 5.18 -8.76 -5.47
CA MET A 90 4.59 -7.65 -4.73
C MET A 90 5.20 -6.32 -5.17
N TYR A 91 4.38 -5.44 -5.72
CA TYR A 91 4.76 -4.10 -6.16
C TYR A 91 4.40 -3.08 -5.08
N ILE A 92 5.40 -2.31 -4.62
CA ILE A 92 5.29 -1.44 -3.46
C ILE A 92 5.40 0.02 -3.89
N ASN A 93 4.38 0.81 -3.54
CA ASN A 93 4.38 2.27 -3.60
C ASN A 93 3.68 2.83 -2.36
N SER A 94 4.39 2.85 -1.24
CA SER A 94 3.80 3.16 0.06
C SER A 94 4.67 4.11 0.88
N PRO A 95 4.07 5.12 1.51
CA PRO A 95 4.74 5.96 2.51
C PRO A 95 4.91 5.26 3.88
N GLY A 96 4.41 4.03 4.03
CA GLY A 96 4.30 3.34 5.30
C GLY A 96 2.95 3.57 5.98
N GLY A 97 2.86 3.39 7.27
CA GLY A 97 1.61 3.55 8.03
C GLY A 97 1.62 2.80 9.35
N LEU A 98 0.48 2.17 9.70
CA LEU A 98 0.29 1.47 10.98
C LEU A 98 1.22 0.27 11.10
N VAL A 99 1.95 0.21 12.21
CA VAL A 99 2.92 -0.86 12.49
C VAL A 99 2.24 -2.22 12.58
N THR A 100 1.15 -2.33 13.33
CA THR A 100 0.40 -3.59 13.51
C THR A 100 -0.16 -4.13 12.20
N ALA A 101 -0.70 -3.25 11.36
CA ALA A 101 -1.18 -3.61 10.03
C ALA A 101 -0.04 -4.09 9.11
N GLY A 102 1.13 -3.42 9.17
CA GLY A 102 2.29 -3.84 8.42
C GLY A 102 2.87 -5.17 8.90
N LEU A 103 2.89 -5.40 10.21
CA LEU A 103 3.35 -6.67 10.78
C LEU A 103 2.44 -7.84 10.38
N SER A 104 1.12 -7.64 10.28
CA SER A 104 0.23 -8.71 9.79
C SER A 104 0.54 -9.12 8.36
N ILE A 105 0.89 -8.16 7.49
CA ILE A 105 1.36 -8.46 6.13
C ILE A 105 2.69 -9.19 6.18
N TYR A 106 3.65 -8.67 6.97
CA TYR A 106 4.97 -9.28 7.15
C TYR A 106 4.88 -10.74 7.59
N ASP A 107 4.12 -11.01 8.65
CA ASP A 107 3.96 -12.36 9.19
C ASP A 107 3.30 -13.29 8.15
N THR A 108 2.30 -12.79 7.41
CA THR A 108 1.69 -13.56 6.33
C THR A 108 2.69 -13.89 5.22
N MET A 109 3.54 -12.91 4.84
CA MET A 109 4.60 -13.14 3.86
C MET A 109 5.59 -14.21 4.30
N GLN A 110 5.91 -14.29 5.60
CA GLN A 110 6.82 -15.30 6.14
C GLN A 110 6.13 -16.66 6.35
N TYR A 111 4.83 -16.66 6.57
CA TYR A 111 4.05 -17.87 6.85
C TYR A 111 3.79 -18.71 5.60
N ILE A 112 3.51 -18.09 4.47
CA ILE A 112 3.16 -18.78 3.22
C ILE A 112 4.39 -19.42 2.56
N ARG A 113 4.18 -20.48 1.81
CA ARG A 113 5.25 -21.25 1.12
C ARG A 113 5.81 -20.56 -0.12
N PRO A 114 5.01 -19.88 -0.96
CA PRO A 114 5.53 -19.18 -2.13
C PRO A 114 6.59 -18.17 -1.74
N ARG A 115 7.67 -18.10 -2.51
CA ARG A 115 8.64 -16.99 -2.37
C ARG A 115 8.00 -15.71 -2.89
N ILE A 116 8.29 -14.60 -2.21
CA ILE A 116 7.74 -13.30 -2.58
C ILE A 116 8.87 -12.41 -3.10
N SER A 117 8.80 -12.04 -4.38
CA SER A 117 9.63 -10.97 -4.91
C SER A 117 9.00 -9.61 -4.62
N THR A 118 9.81 -8.65 -4.24
CA THR A 118 9.35 -7.29 -3.96
C THR A 118 10.02 -6.29 -4.89
N LEU A 119 9.21 -5.39 -5.45
CA LEU A 119 9.67 -4.33 -6.35
C LEU A 119 9.12 -2.98 -5.90
N VAL A 120 10.01 -2.02 -5.68
CA VAL A 120 9.60 -0.64 -5.38
C VAL A 120 9.30 0.12 -6.66
N ILE A 121 8.09 0.67 -6.74
CA ILE A 121 7.63 1.60 -7.77
C ILE A 121 7.28 2.92 -7.08
N GLY A 122 8.06 3.97 -7.31
CA GLY A 122 7.87 5.26 -6.67
C GLY A 122 8.50 5.33 -5.28
N GLN A 123 7.89 4.74 -4.24
CA GLN A 123 8.48 4.78 -2.90
C GLN A 123 8.18 3.56 -2.03
N ALA A 124 9.11 3.25 -1.14
CA ALA A 124 8.92 2.35 -0.01
C ALA A 124 9.49 3.00 1.25
N ALA A 125 8.64 3.63 2.04
CA ALA A 125 9.05 4.38 3.22
C ALA A 125 8.51 3.73 4.50
N SER A 126 9.29 3.83 5.61
CA SER A 126 8.86 3.36 6.94
C SER A 126 8.41 1.90 6.89
N MET A 127 7.15 1.60 7.23
CA MET A 127 6.57 0.26 7.15
C MET A 127 6.67 -0.33 5.73
N GLY A 128 6.57 0.51 4.68
CA GLY A 128 6.77 0.06 3.28
C GLY A 128 8.19 -0.45 3.03
N SER A 129 9.21 0.12 3.67
CA SER A 129 10.59 -0.36 3.56
C SER A 129 10.82 -1.69 4.29
N LEU A 130 10.09 -1.92 5.40
CA LEU A 130 10.09 -3.22 6.08
C LEU A 130 9.50 -4.31 5.17
N LEU A 131 8.36 -4.03 4.54
CA LEU A 131 7.71 -4.97 3.62
C LEU A 131 8.54 -5.23 2.35
N LEU A 132 9.28 -4.24 1.86
CA LEU A 132 10.30 -4.46 0.82
C LEU A 132 11.36 -5.46 1.30
N ALA A 133 11.89 -5.24 2.51
CA ALA A 133 12.91 -6.09 3.10
C ALA A 133 12.41 -7.51 3.44
N ALA A 134 11.10 -7.67 3.63
CA ALA A 134 10.45 -8.96 3.89
C ALA A 134 10.43 -9.90 2.68
N GLY A 135 10.67 -9.40 1.47
CA GLY A 135 10.80 -10.21 0.27
C GLY A 135 11.97 -11.20 0.32
N GLU A 136 11.92 -12.21 -0.53
CA GLU A 136 12.95 -13.25 -0.61
C GLU A 136 14.34 -12.66 -0.92
N LYS A 137 15.37 -13.22 -0.30
CA LYS A 137 16.75 -12.80 -0.52
C LYS A 137 17.15 -12.94 -2.00
N GLY A 138 17.64 -11.85 -2.59
CA GLY A 138 17.99 -11.78 -4.01
C GLY A 138 16.82 -11.46 -4.95
N MET A 139 15.59 -11.37 -4.41
CA MET A 139 14.39 -11.03 -5.19
C MET A 139 13.77 -9.66 -4.76
N ARG A 140 14.56 -8.83 -4.11
CA ARG A 140 14.20 -7.48 -3.70
C ARG A 140 14.78 -6.49 -4.68
N THR A 141 13.95 -5.70 -5.32
CA THR A 141 14.36 -4.82 -6.41
C THR A 141 13.73 -3.42 -6.26
N SER A 142 14.31 -2.47 -6.94
CA SER A 142 13.83 -1.08 -6.98
C SER A 142 13.99 -0.53 -8.37
N LEU A 143 13.03 0.25 -8.85
CA LEU A 143 13.19 1.01 -10.07
C LEU A 143 14.18 2.17 -9.87
N PRO A 144 14.87 2.63 -10.92
CA PRO A 144 15.96 3.61 -10.80
C PRO A 144 15.59 4.93 -10.12
N ASN A 145 14.35 5.38 -10.30
CA ASN A 145 13.85 6.65 -9.74
C ASN A 145 13.02 6.45 -8.46
N SER A 146 13.01 5.25 -7.91
CA SER A 146 12.28 4.95 -6.69
C SER A 146 13.04 5.39 -5.45
N ARG A 147 12.29 5.73 -4.41
CA ARG A 147 12.82 6.17 -3.12
C ARG A 147 12.57 5.12 -2.05
N ILE A 148 13.62 4.77 -1.31
CA ILE A 148 13.52 3.92 -0.12
C ILE A 148 13.92 4.77 1.10
N MET A 149 13.09 4.74 2.16
CA MET A 149 13.35 5.48 3.37
C MET A 149 13.11 4.62 4.60
N VAL A 150 14.13 4.55 5.45
CA VAL A 150 14.11 3.86 6.74
C VAL A 150 14.30 4.90 7.84
N HIS A 151 13.52 4.79 8.89
CA HIS A 151 13.64 5.62 10.08
C HIS A 151 13.23 4.84 11.32
N GLN A 152 13.60 5.34 12.49
CA GLN A 152 13.14 4.78 13.75
C GLN A 152 11.60 4.89 13.86
N PRO A 153 10.93 3.90 14.48
CA PRO A 153 9.49 4.00 14.73
C PRO A 153 9.17 5.23 15.58
N SER A 154 8.12 5.93 15.22
CA SER A 154 7.51 6.97 16.02
C SER A 154 6.14 6.52 16.47
N GLY A 155 5.81 6.69 17.73
CA GLY A 155 4.53 6.28 18.28
C GLY A 155 4.23 6.98 19.59
N GLY A 156 2.98 6.85 20.04
CA GLY A 156 2.54 7.28 21.35
C GLY A 156 1.64 6.18 21.95
N TYR A 157 1.69 6.05 23.25
CA TYR A 157 0.84 5.12 23.99
C TYR A 157 -0.07 5.91 24.91
N GLN A 158 -1.33 5.51 24.96
CA GLN A 158 -2.31 5.97 25.95
C GLN A 158 -2.78 4.77 26.73
N GLY A 159 -2.70 4.84 28.07
CA GLY A 159 -3.10 3.75 28.94
C GLY A 159 -2.66 3.99 30.38
N GLN A 160 -2.78 2.97 31.22
CA GLN A 160 -2.24 3.00 32.58
C GLN A 160 -0.71 2.98 32.55
N VAL A 161 -0.07 3.58 33.54
CA VAL A 161 1.40 3.70 33.61
C VAL A 161 2.09 2.33 33.48
N THR A 162 1.52 1.29 34.07
CA THR A 162 2.01 -0.09 33.97
C THR A 162 2.02 -0.62 32.54
N ASP A 163 0.97 -0.32 31.77
CA ASP A 163 0.84 -0.75 30.36
C ASP A 163 1.87 -0.01 29.49
N ILE A 164 2.05 1.29 29.72
CA ILE A 164 3.06 2.10 29.02
C ILE A 164 4.47 1.55 29.26
N LEU A 165 4.78 1.14 30.50
CA LEU A 165 6.09 0.58 30.85
C LEU A 165 6.34 -0.80 30.22
N ILE A 166 5.30 -1.61 30.01
CA ILE A 166 5.39 -2.90 29.31
C ILE A 166 5.70 -2.68 27.83
N HIS A 167 5.02 -1.72 27.20
CA HIS A 167 5.22 -1.41 25.78
C HIS A 167 6.53 -0.67 25.47
N ALA A 168 7.15 -0.03 26.46
CA ALA A 168 8.40 0.72 26.29
C ALA A 168 9.67 -0.15 26.45
N LYS A 169 9.53 -1.40 26.84
CA LYS A 169 10.63 -2.39 26.93
C LYS A 169 10.78 -3.19 25.65
#